data_b073cc39025db3fbb159a693ff3ff960
#
_entry.id   b073cc39025db3fbb159a693ff3ff960
#
_cell.length_a   1.000
_cell.length_b   1.000
_cell.length_c   1.000
_cell.angle_alpha   90.00
_cell.angle_beta   90.00
_cell.angle_gamma   90.00
#
_symmetry.space_group_name_H-M   'P 1'
#
loop_
_entity.id
_entity.type
_entity.pdbx_description
1 polymer ?
#
loop_
_entity_poly.entity_id
_entity_poly.type
_entity_poly.pdbx_seq_one_letter_code
_entity_poly.pdbx_strand_id
1 'polypeptide(L)' 'MSEAAPSVVGHELDRARELLAAAGWQVAKVEETRPPAPRREATGPWRVVQQRPAGGRQVVLVVARQFVIQAAPE' A
#
# COMPACT_ATOMS: atom_id res chain seq x y z
N MET A 1 0.26 -26.68 -6.48
CA MET A 1 0.23 -25.77 -5.34
C MET A 1 0.27 -24.32 -5.83
N SER A 2 -0.70 -23.57 -5.44
CA SER A 2 -0.71 -22.17 -5.82
C SER A 2 0.21 -21.39 -4.87
N GLU A 3 1.16 -20.69 -5.44
CA GLU A 3 1.98 -19.79 -4.65
C GLU A 3 1.19 -18.51 -4.45
N ALA A 4 1.01 -18.16 -3.21
CA ALA A 4 0.37 -16.88 -2.87
C ALA A 4 1.44 -15.85 -2.62
N ALA A 5 1.17 -14.62 -3.07
CA ALA A 5 2.07 -13.53 -2.78
C ALA A 5 2.11 -13.29 -1.26
N PRO A 6 3.26 -12.91 -0.73
CA PRO A 6 3.31 -12.53 0.68
C PRO A 6 2.41 -11.32 0.91
N SER A 7 1.77 -11.29 2.06
CA SER A 7 0.90 -10.17 2.40
C SER A 7 1.75 -8.96 2.78
N VAL A 8 1.54 -7.87 2.08
CA VAL A 8 2.25 -6.62 2.38
C VAL A 8 1.29 -5.53 2.83
N VAL A 9 0.04 -5.91 3.11
CA VAL A 9 -0.94 -4.98 3.64
C VAL A 9 -0.47 -4.47 5.00
N GLY A 10 -0.51 -3.16 5.18
CA GLY A 10 -0.03 -2.51 6.39
C GLY A 10 1.40 -2.01 6.33
N HIS A 11 2.15 -2.40 5.31
CA HIS A 11 3.52 -1.91 5.13
C HIS A 11 3.53 -0.64 4.31
N GLU A 12 4.58 0.16 4.49
CA GLU A 12 4.82 1.28 3.61
C GLU A 12 5.08 0.78 2.19
N LEU A 13 4.73 1.60 1.21
CA LEU A 13 4.82 1.19 -0.18
C LEU A 13 6.22 0.72 -0.58
N ASP A 14 7.25 1.47 -0.19
CA ASP A 14 8.62 1.09 -0.55
C ASP A 14 8.99 -0.25 0.06
N ARG A 15 8.62 -0.45 1.32
CA ARG A 15 8.90 -1.72 1.99
C ARG A 15 8.13 -2.86 1.36
N ALA A 16 6.87 -2.59 0.99
CA ALA A 16 6.04 -3.60 0.33
C ALA A 16 6.68 -4.05 -0.98
N ARG A 17 7.20 -3.11 -1.77
CA ARG A 17 7.88 -3.44 -3.01
C ARG A 17 9.11 -4.30 -2.78
N GLU A 18 9.88 -3.96 -1.76
CA GLU A 18 11.07 -4.73 -1.43
C GLU A 18 10.71 -6.16 -1.04
N LEU A 19 9.70 -6.31 -0.23
CA LEU A 19 9.27 -7.64 0.22
C LEU A 19 8.75 -8.47 -0.94
N LEU A 20 7.98 -7.87 -1.84
CA LEU A 20 7.47 -8.58 -2.99
C LEU A 20 8.61 -8.97 -3.95
N ALA A 21 9.53 -8.06 -4.20
CA ALA A 21 10.66 -8.35 -5.07
C ALA A 21 11.52 -9.47 -4.51
N ALA A 22 11.75 -9.48 -3.20
CA ALA A 22 12.52 -10.52 -2.56
C ALA A 22 11.86 -11.89 -2.70
N ALA A 23 10.54 -11.91 -2.80
CA ALA A 23 9.78 -13.15 -2.96
C ALA A 23 9.56 -13.52 -4.44
N GLY A 24 10.12 -12.75 -5.37
CA GLY A 24 9.98 -13.01 -6.80
C GLY A 24 8.69 -12.50 -7.40
N TRP A 25 8.06 -11.52 -6.76
CA TRP A 25 6.81 -10.94 -7.23
C TRP A 25 7.04 -9.53 -7.75
N GLN A 26 6.16 -9.09 -8.64
CA GLN A 26 6.24 -7.76 -9.23
C GLN A 26 4.95 -7.01 -8.96
N VAL A 27 5.08 -5.71 -8.80
CA VAL A 27 3.94 -4.83 -8.66
C VAL A 27 3.48 -4.40 -10.05
N ALA A 28 2.31 -4.87 -10.47
CA ALA A 28 1.78 -4.55 -11.79
C ALA A 28 1.20 -3.14 -11.83
N LYS A 29 0.61 -2.71 -10.72
CA LYS A 29 -0.03 -1.41 -10.65
C LYS A 29 -0.13 -0.97 -9.21
N VAL A 30 -0.03 0.32 -8.99
CA VAL A 30 -0.27 0.93 -7.69
C VAL A 30 -1.46 1.87 -7.86
N GLU A 31 -2.52 1.61 -7.13
CA GLU A 31 -3.69 2.47 -7.13
C GLU A 31 -3.71 3.27 -5.85
N GLU A 32 -3.97 4.55 -5.99
CA GLU A 32 -4.04 5.45 -4.85
C GLU A 32 -5.49 5.68 -4.47
N THR A 33 -5.78 5.51 -3.19
CA THR A 33 -7.10 5.86 -2.71
C THR A 33 -7.02 7.16 -1.93
N ARG A 34 -8.02 8.01 -2.10
CA ARG A 34 -8.09 9.27 -1.40
C ARG A 34 -9.29 9.25 -0.48
N PRO A 35 -9.08 9.54 0.78
CA PRO A 35 -10.22 9.66 1.69
C PRO A 35 -11.07 10.89 1.34
N PRO A 36 -12.34 10.86 1.69
CA PRO A 36 -13.25 11.95 1.32
C PRO A 36 -13.13 13.22 2.15
N ALA A 37 -12.13 13.33 3.00
CA ALA A 37 -11.99 14.52 3.84
C ALA A 37 -10.96 15.47 3.24
N PRO A 38 -11.37 16.50 2.51
CA PRO A 38 -10.42 17.32 1.77
C PRO A 38 -9.62 18.32 2.60
N ARG A 39 -9.94 18.47 3.86
CA ARG A 39 -9.26 19.47 4.68
C ARG A 39 -8.00 18.99 5.38
N ARG A 40 -7.71 17.71 5.27
CA ARG A 40 -6.55 17.17 5.94
C ARG A 40 -5.51 16.81 4.92
N GLU A 41 -4.36 17.40 5.07
CA GLU A 41 -3.26 17.03 4.21
C GLU A 41 -2.72 15.69 4.65
N ALA A 42 -2.69 14.76 3.72
CA ALA A 42 -2.08 13.48 3.98
C ALA A 42 -0.59 13.66 3.77
N THR A 43 0.14 13.78 4.86
CA THR A 43 1.57 14.01 4.82
C THR A 43 2.40 12.78 5.16
N GLY A 44 1.74 11.71 5.55
CA GLY A 44 2.44 10.48 5.88
C GLY A 44 2.87 9.69 4.66
N PRO A 45 3.62 8.62 4.87
CA PRO A 45 4.03 7.76 3.77
C PRO A 45 2.85 7.01 3.18
N TRP A 46 3.01 6.58 1.94
CA TRP A 46 2.03 5.71 1.31
C TRP A 46 2.09 4.33 1.95
N ARG A 47 0.94 3.84 2.35
CA ARG A 47 0.82 2.55 3.02
C ARG A 47 -0.14 1.66 2.25
N VAL A 48 0.20 0.39 2.12
CA VAL A 48 -0.63 -0.56 1.41
C VAL A 48 -1.86 -0.89 2.25
N VAL A 49 -3.04 -0.65 1.69
CA VAL A 49 -4.30 -0.94 2.38
C VAL A 49 -5.03 -2.13 1.78
N GLN A 50 -4.67 -2.51 0.55
CA GLN A 50 -5.26 -3.66 -0.09
C GLN A 50 -4.28 -4.24 -1.10
N GLN A 51 -4.36 -5.54 -1.30
CA GLN A 51 -3.50 -6.23 -2.24
C GLN A 51 -4.35 -7.21 -3.03
N ARG A 52 -4.19 -7.19 -4.36
CA ARG A 52 -4.95 -8.06 -5.24
C ARG A 52 -4.02 -8.80 -6.19
N PRO A 53 -4.32 -10.05 -6.52
CA PRO A 53 -3.54 -10.73 -7.53
C PRO A 53 -3.80 -10.13 -8.92
N ALA A 54 -2.76 -10.08 -9.73
CA ALA A 54 -2.86 -9.52 -11.08
C ALA A 54 -2.49 -10.53 -12.15
N GLY A 55 -2.38 -11.79 -11.80
CA GLY A 55 -2.00 -12.85 -12.74
C GLY A 55 -0.49 -13.05 -12.76
N GLY A 56 -0.06 -14.29 -12.97
CA GLY A 56 1.35 -14.61 -12.90
C GLY A 56 1.90 -14.25 -11.54
N ARG A 57 3.11 -13.72 -11.51
CA ARG A 57 3.71 -13.28 -10.26
C ARG A 57 3.61 -11.77 -10.12
N GLN A 58 2.40 -11.25 -10.34
CA GLN A 58 2.16 -9.82 -10.27
C GLN A 58 1.02 -9.54 -9.32
N VAL A 59 1.07 -8.39 -8.68
CA VAL A 59 0.04 -7.94 -7.74
C VAL A 59 -0.28 -6.48 -8.01
N VAL A 60 -1.50 -6.11 -7.67
CA VAL A 60 -1.93 -4.71 -7.63
C VAL A 60 -1.98 -4.30 -6.18
N LEU A 61 -1.33 -3.19 -5.87
CA LEU A 61 -1.34 -2.64 -4.53
C LEU A 61 -2.23 -1.40 -4.51
N VAL A 62 -3.14 -1.36 -3.56
CA VAL A 62 -3.93 -0.18 -3.29
C VAL A 62 -3.32 0.50 -2.08
N VAL A 63 -2.96 1.75 -2.23
CA VAL A 63 -2.25 2.48 -1.19
C VAL A 63 -3.01 3.72 -0.79
N ALA A 64 -2.81 4.14 0.44
CA ALA A 64 -3.37 5.38 0.95
C ALA A 64 -2.29 6.07 1.75
N ARG A 65 -2.34 7.40 1.74
CA ARG A 65 -1.45 8.16 2.59
C ARG A 65 -1.97 8.16 4.01
N GLN A 66 -1.05 8.03 4.91
CA GLN A 66 -1.39 8.05 6.32
C GLN A 66 -1.67 9.48 6.75
N PHE A 67 -2.81 9.67 7.40
CA PHE A 67 -3.11 10.95 7.98
C PHE A 67 -2.40 11.07 9.31
N VAL A 68 -1.66 12.14 9.46
CA VAL A 68 -1.16 12.48 10.78
C VAL A 68 -2.23 13.36 11.40
N ILE A 69 -2.97 12.80 12.32
CA ILE A 69 -3.89 13.59 13.09
C ILE A 69 -3.07 14.32 14.12
N GLN A 70 -2.82 15.59 13.89
CA GLN A 70 -2.28 16.40 14.94
C GLN A 70 -3.39 16.64 15.92
N ALA A 71 -3.27 16.03 17.07
CA ALA A 71 -4.15 16.37 18.15
C ALA A 71 -4.03 17.87 18.38
N ALA A 72 -5.12 18.57 18.21
CA ALA A 72 -5.11 20.00 18.38
C ALA A 72 -4.67 20.28 19.83
N PRO A 73 -3.61 21.01 20.04
CA PRO A 73 -3.26 21.41 21.38
C PRO A 73 -4.33 22.33 21.91
N GLU A 74 -4.75 22.08 23.08
CA GLU A 74 -5.77 22.89 23.72
C GLU A 74 -5.22 24.20 24.18
#